data_4a1222ee14fff5e2a507e8a9610a74b8
#
_entry.id   4a1222ee14fff5e2a507e8a9610a74b8
#
_cell.length_a   1.000
_cell.length_b   1.000
_cell.length_c   1.000
_cell.angle_alpha   90.00
_cell.angle_beta   90.00
_cell.angle_gamma   90.00
#
_symmetry.space_group_name_H-M   'P 1'
#
loop_
_entity.id
_entity.type
_entity.pdbx_description
1 polymer ?
#
loop_
_entity_poly.entity_id
_entity_poly.type
_entity_poly.pdbx_seq_one_letter_code
_entity_poly.pdbx_strand_id
1 'polypeptide(L)'
;MTKIFCDIADIKLVRKFDKKKLVKGFTTNPSLMRRAGAKDYAKYSKEIIKITRKPVSCEVFADDIKNMILQGKKISKWGKNVYVKVPVINSKGKFMGKVIKSLNNRKIKLNITAVYTAKQTKQILKAINRKTKVIISIFAGRMADTGNDPIPRFKESIRISKKYKNVQILWASTREPYNYLQAKKLRCHI
;
A
#
# COMPACT_ATOMS: atom_id res chain seq x y z
N MET A 1 6.43 9.92 14.62
CA MET A 1 6.72 8.50 14.96
C MET A 1 6.28 7.63 13.79
N THR A 2 7.11 6.67 13.33
CA THR A 2 6.77 5.72 12.28
C THR A 2 5.66 4.78 12.76
N LYS A 3 4.58 4.65 11.99
CA LYS A 3 3.43 3.79 12.32
C LYS A 3 3.74 2.34 11.92
N ILE A 4 3.17 1.38 12.63
CA ILE A 4 3.28 -0.04 12.28
C ILE A 4 1.96 -0.49 11.63
N PHE A 5 2.08 -1.05 10.43
CA PHE A 5 1.00 -1.78 9.75
C PHE A 5 1.36 -3.27 9.73
N CYS A 6 0.36 -4.12 9.94
CA CYS A 6 0.55 -5.57 9.81
C CYS A 6 0.20 -6.01 8.39
N ASP A 7 1.11 -6.74 7.75
CA ASP A 7 0.88 -7.36 6.43
C ASP A 7 0.37 -8.78 6.63
N ILE A 8 -0.93 -8.92 6.87
CA ILE A 8 -1.59 -10.18 7.22
C ILE A 8 -3.00 -10.25 6.63
N ALA A 9 -3.47 -11.46 6.36
CA ALA A 9 -4.84 -11.74 5.94
C ALA A 9 -5.57 -12.76 6.81
N ASP A 10 -4.88 -13.46 7.71
CA ASP A 10 -5.53 -14.38 8.65
C ASP A 10 -6.47 -13.61 9.60
N ILE A 11 -7.73 -14.00 9.63
CA ILE A 11 -8.80 -13.31 10.37
C ILE A 11 -8.57 -13.34 11.88
N LYS A 12 -8.07 -14.47 12.41
CA LYS A 12 -7.78 -14.60 13.84
C LYS A 12 -6.63 -13.66 14.24
N LEU A 13 -5.59 -13.60 13.42
CA LEU A 13 -4.47 -12.68 13.62
C LEU A 13 -4.90 -11.21 13.45
N VAL A 14 -5.74 -10.88 12.48
CA VAL A 14 -6.28 -9.52 12.32
C VAL A 14 -7.02 -9.11 13.60
N ARG A 15 -7.92 -9.95 14.14
CA ARG A 15 -8.63 -9.70 15.41
C ARG A 15 -7.67 -9.50 16.59
N LYS A 16 -6.63 -10.36 16.69
CA LYS A 16 -5.61 -10.28 17.73
C LYS A 16 -4.83 -8.96 17.66
N PHE A 17 -4.35 -8.60 16.48
CA PHE A 17 -3.51 -7.41 16.29
C PHE A 17 -4.32 -6.10 16.24
N ASP A 18 -5.61 -6.15 15.91
CA ASP A 18 -6.46 -4.95 15.97
C ASP A 18 -6.57 -4.39 17.40
N LYS A 19 -6.59 -5.25 18.42
CA LYS A 19 -6.59 -4.86 19.84
C LYS A 19 -5.29 -4.17 20.29
N LYS A 20 -4.20 -4.32 19.53
CA LYS A 20 -2.90 -3.72 19.91
C LYS A 20 -2.85 -2.25 19.49
N LYS A 21 -2.67 -1.34 20.45
CA LYS A 21 -2.55 0.12 20.22
C LYS A 21 -1.40 0.49 19.28
N LEU A 22 -0.32 -0.33 19.27
CA LEU A 22 0.85 -0.15 18.42
C LEU A 22 0.52 -0.30 16.92
N VAL A 23 -0.39 -1.22 16.57
CA VAL A 23 -0.80 -1.45 15.18
C VAL A 23 -1.75 -0.35 14.74
N LYS A 24 -1.41 0.31 13.63
CA LYS A 24 -2.14 1.47 13.08
C LYS A 24 -2.84 1.19 11.76
N GLY A 25 -2.71 -0.03 11.21
CA GLY A 25 -3.35 -0.43 9.97
C GLY A 25 -2.96 -1.83 9.53
N PHE A 26 -3.56 -2.26 8.44
CA PHE A 26 -3.33 -3.57 7.84
C PHE A 26 -3.10 -3.42 6.34
N THR A 27 -2.18 -4.20 5.81
CA THR A 27 -2.03 -4.41 4.38
C THR A 27 -2.31 -5.87 4.06
N THR A 28 -2.94 -6.10 2.93
CA THR A 28 -3.21 -7.43 2.42
C THR A 28 -2.74 -7.53 0.96
N ASN A 29 -2.72 -8.74 0.45
CA ASN A 29 -2.55 -9.00 -0.96
C ASN A 29 -3.23 -10.34 -1.31
N PRO A 30 -3.48 -10.61 -2.62
CA PRO A 30 -4.15 -11.83 -3.04
C PRO A 30 -3.48 -13.11 -2.56
N SER A 31 -2.16 -13.15 -2.56
CA SER A 31 -1.39 -14.33 -2.13
C SER A 31 -1.55 -14.61 -0.64
N LEU A 32 -1.51 -13.58 0.21
CA LEU A 32 -1.77 -13.70 1.65
C LEU A 32 -3.20 -14.19 1.92
N MET A 33 -4.19 -13.65 1.20
CA MET A 33 -5.57 -14.06 1.36
C MET A 33 -5.78 -15.52 0.93
N ARG A 34 -5.20 -15.94 -0.19
CA ARG A 34 -5.25 -17.34 -0.62
C ARG A 34 -4.62 -18.27 0.42
N ARG A 35 -3.46 -17.93 0.97
CA ARG A 35 -2.81 -18.72 2.03
C ARG A 35 -3.66 -18.78 3.31
N ALA A 36 -4.43 -17.75 3.59
CA ALA A 36 -5.36 -17.70 4.72
C ALA A 36 -6.70 -18.43 4.45
N GLY A 37 -6.83 -19.13 3.30
CA GLY A 37 -8.02 -19.93 2.97
C GLY A 37 -9.14 -19.16 2.28
N ALA A 38 -8.90 -17.94 1.78
CA ALA A 38 -9.91 -17.18 1.06
C ALA A 38 -10.29 -17.85 -0.27
N LYS A 39 -11.54 -18.32 -0.39
CA LYS A 39 -12.12 -18.82 -1.65
C LYS A 39 -12.70 -17.70 -2.51
N ASP A 40 -13.27 -16.67 -1.89
CA ASP A 40 -13.79 -15.46 -2.51
C ASP A 40 -13.08 -14.24 -1.93
N TYR A 41 -12.30 -13.56 -2.75
CA TYR A 41 -11.52 -12.39 -2.34
C TYR A 41 -12.38 -11.24 -1.81
N ALA A 42 -13.52 -10.95 -2.47
CA ALA A 42 -14.36 -9.84 -2.09
C ALA A 42 -15.07 -10.10 -0.75
N LYS A 43 -15.60 -11.30 -0.57
CA LYS A 43 -16.24 -11.74 0.67
C LYS A 43 -15.24 -11.71 1.82
N TYR A 44 -14.07 -12.31 1.63
CA TYR A 44 -13.00 -12.37 2.63
C TYR A 44 -12.44 -10.98 3.00
N SER A 45 -12.22 -10.12 2.00
CA SER A 45 -11.77 -8.74 2.25
C SER A 45 -12.77 -7.95 3.08
N LYS A 46 -14.07 -8.07 2.76
CA LYS A 46 -15.13 -7.39 3.52
C LYS A 46 -15.22 -7.90 4.97
N GLU A 47 -14.93 -9.16 5.20
CA GLU A 47 -14.85 -9.70 6.57
C GLU A 47 -13.72 -9.08 7.35
N ILE A 48 -12.51 -8.98 6.78
CA ILE A 48 -11.38 -8.28 7.40
C ILE A 48 -11.73 -6.81 7.68
N ILE A 49 -12.34 -6.12 6.71
CA ILE A 49 -12.69 -4.71 6.82
C ILE A 49 -13.68 -4.45 7.96
N LYS A 50 -14.60 -5.38 8.23
CA LYS A 50 -15.57 -5.29 9.34
C LYS A 50 -14.93 -5.43 10.71
N ILE A 51 -13.81 -6.15 10.83
CA ILE A 51 -13.12 -6.39 12.11
C ILE A 51 -12.50 -5.11 12.66
N THR A 52 -12.01 -4.24 11.80
CA THR A 52 -11.18 -3.10 12.20
C THR A 52 -11.70 -1.78 11.64
N ARG A 53 -11.53 -0.70 12.41
CA ARG A 53 -11.71 0.68 11.93
C ARG A 53 -10.40 1.26 11.39
N LYS A 54 -9.26 0.58 11.59
CA LYS A 54 -7.95 1.00 11.11
C LYS A 54 -7.88 0.86 9.59
N PRO A 55 -7.00 1.62 8.89
CA PRO A 55 -6.80 1.48 7.46
C PRO A 55 -6.53 0.03 7.03
N VAL A 56 -7.19 -0.43 5.97
CA VAL A 56 -6.97 -1.74 5.34
C VAL A 56 -6.69 -1.54 3.86
N SER A 57 -5.59 -2.08 3.36
CA SER A 57 -5.24 -2.03 1.93
C SER A 57 -5.69 -3.32 1.24
N CYS A 58 -6.58 -3.18 0.23
CA CYS A 58 -7.07 -4.27 -0.61
C CYS A 58 -6.67 -4.04 -2.08
N GLU A 59 -6.09 -5.04 -2.72
CA GLU A 59 -5.42 -4.92 -4.03
C GLU A 59 -6.35 -5.22 -5.20
N VAL A 60 -6.16 -4.52 -6.33
CA VAL A 60 -6.76 -4.85 -7.61
C VAL A 60 -6.00 -6.03 -8.25
N PHE A 61 -6.68 -6.85 -9.04
CA PHE A 61 -6.09 -8.02 -9.71
C PHE A 61 -5.86 -7.84 -11.19
N ALA A 62 -6.66 -6.96 -11.83
CA ALA A 62 -6.54 -6.73 -13.27
C ALA A 62 -5.17 -6.19 -13.62
N ASP A 63 -4.73 -6.44 -14.86
CA ASP A 63 -3.45 -5.97 -15.38
C ASP A 63 -3.61 -4.84 -16.42
N ASP A 64 -4.83 -4.57 -16.84
CA ASP A 64 -5.16 -3.49 -17.77
C ASP A 64 -5.83 -2.29 -17.07
N ILE A 65 -5.69 -1.11 -17.68
CA ILE A 65 -6.15 0.16 -17.10
C ILE A 65 -7.67 0.18 -16.85
N LYS A 66 -8.48 -0.31 -17.78
CA LYS A 66 -9.95 -0.26 -17.71
C LYS A 66 -10.44 -1.09 -16.52
N ASN A 67 -10.02 -2.34 -16.46
CA ASN A 67 -10.43 -3.25 -15.41
C ASN A 67 -9.83 -2.90 -14.04
N MET A 68 -8.58 -2.41 -13.95
CA MET A 68 -8.03 -1.87 -12.69
C MET A 68 -8.89 -0.73 -12.14
N ILE A 69 -9.37 0.20 -12.99
CA ILE A 69 -10.24 1.30 -12.56
C ILE A 69 -11.59 0.77 -12.07
N LEU A 70 -12.20 -0.19 -12.79
CA LEU A 70 -13.48 -0.80 -12.39
C LEU A 70 -13.35 -1.52 -11.04
N GLN A 71 -12.33 -2.36 -10.89
CA GLN A 71 -12.05 -3.05 -9.64
C GLN A 71 -11.74 -2.07 -8.50
N GLY A 72 -10.94 -1.05 -8.74
CA GLY A 72 -10.63 -0.03 -7.74
C GLY A 72 -11.86 0.71 -7.23
N LYS A 73 -12.79 1.06 -8.13
CA LYS A 73 -14.11 1.63 -7.75
C LYS A 73 -14.94 0.67 -6.91
N LYS A 74 -14.95 -0.63 -7.25
CA LYS A 74 -15.68 -1.67 -6.51
C LYS A 74 -15.09 -1.86 -5.12
N ILE A 75 -13.76 -2.00 -5.02
CA ILE A 75 -13.03 -2.20 -3.77
C ILE A 75 -13.22 -0.99 -2.83
N SER A 76 -13.18 0.23 -3.35
CA SER A 76 -13.33 1.45 -2.54
C SER A 76 -14.68 1.54 -1.79
N LYS A 77 -15.70 0.84 -2.29
CA LYS A 77 -17.04 0.80 -1.67
C LYS A 77 -17.17 -0.25 -0.55
N TRP A 78 -16.15 -1.07 -0.30
CA TRP A 78 -16.23 -2.12 0.71
C TRP A 78 -16.16 -1.58 2.16
N GLY A 79 -15.60 -0.39 2.36
CA GLY A 79 -15.56 0.26 3.69
C GLY A 79 -14.89 1.63 3.68
N LYS A 80 -15.24 2.47 4.65
CA LYS A 80 -14.67 3.82 4.81
C LYS A 80 -13.17 3.82 5.14
N ASN A 81 -12.64 2.71 5.68
CA ASN A 81 -11.24 2.52 6.05
C ASN A 81 -10.39 1.88 4.95
N VAL A 82 -10.97 1.59 3.78
CA VAL A 82 -10.26 0.95 2.67
C VAL A 82 -9.30 1.93 1.97
N TYR A 83 -8.09 1.45 1.69
CA TYR A 83 -7.15 1.97 0.71
C TYR A 83 -7.08 0.99 -0.46
N VAL A 84 -7.41 1.45 -1.65
CA VAL A 84 -7.29 0.62 -2.86
C VAL A 84 -5.82 0.48 -3.20
N LYS A 85 -5.32 -0.75 -3.19
CA LYS A 85 -3.92 -1.04 -3.49
C LYS A 85 -3.77 -1.25 -5.00
N VAL A 86 -2.86 -0.48 -5.62
CA VAL A 86 -2.62 -0.46 -7.07
C VAL A 86 -1.13 -0.61 -7.32
N PRO A 87 -0.67 -1.58 -8.12
CA PRO A 87 0.72 -1.67 -8.50
C PRO A 87 1.14 -0.44 -9.32
N VAL A 88 2.36 0.03 -9.11
CA VAL A 88 2.89 1.22 -9.81
C VAL A 88 3.07 0.97 -11.31
N ILE A 89 3.39 -0.27 -11.68
CA ILE A 89 3.46 -0.76 -13.06
C ILE A 89 2.63 -2.03 -13.18
N ASN A 90 2.17 -2.35 -14.39
CA ASN A 90 1.55 -3.64 -14.69
C ASN A 90 2.59 -4.72 -15.05
N SER A 91 2.16 -5.93 -15.41
CA SER A 91 3.05 -7.05 -15.77
C SER A 91 3.92 -6.74 -16.99
N LYS A 92 3.50 -5.82 -17.87
CA LYS A 92 4.23 -5.35 -19.06
C LYS A 92 5.15 -4.16 -18.76
N GLY A 93 5.40 -3.82 -17.48
CA GLY A 93 6.24 -2.70 -17.08
C GLY A 93 5.64 -1.30 -17.32
N LYS A 94 4.37 -1.21 -17.77
CA LYS A 94 3.72 0.07 -18.05
C LYS A 94 3.29 0.77 -16.77
N PHE A 95 3.64 2.05 -16.63
CA PHE A 95 3.22 2.89 -15.49
C PHE A 95 1.69 3.06 -15.44
N MET A 96 1.11 2.78 -14.27
CA MET A 96 -0.35 2.84 -14.06
C MET A 96 -0.85 4.25 -13.68
N GLY A 97 -0.22 5.28 -14.16
CA GLY A 97 -0.57 6.68 -13.88
C GLY A 97 -2.00 7.05 -14.21
N LYS A 98 -2.56 6.53 -15.31
CA LYS A 98 -3.98 6.75 -15.68
C LYS A 98 -4.94 6.15 -14.64
N VAL A 99 -4.63 4.96 -14.11
CA VAL A 99 -5.42 4.31 -13.03
C VAL A 99 -5.34 5.14 -11.76
N ILE A 100 -4.12 5.49 -11.34
CA ILE A 100 -3.85 6.29 -10.14
C ILE A 100 -4.61 7.62 -10.20
N LYS A 101 -4.48 8.37 -11.31
CA LYS A 101 -5.16 9.65 -11.50
C LYS A 101 -6.68 9.51 -11.46
N SER A 102 -7.22 8.52 -12.19
CA SER A 102 -8.68 8.29 -12.28
C SER A 102 -9.30 7.98 -10.92
N LEU A 103 -8.67 7.08 -10.14
CA LEU A 103 -9.18 6.70 -8.82
C LEU A 103 -8.99 7.82 -7.80
N ASN A 104 -7.82 8.46 -7.78
CA ASN A 104 -7.50 9.50 -6.81
C ASN A 104 -8.36 10.77 -6.98
N ASN A 105 -8.66 11.18 -8.23
CA ASN A 105 -9.56 12.29 -8.52
C ASN A 105 -11.00 12.02 -8.08
N ARG A 106 -11.39 10.75 -7.94
CA ARG A 106 -12.68 10.33 -7.36
C ARG A 106 -12.67 10.26 -5.84
N LYS A 107 -11.67 10.86 -5.19
CA LYS A 107 -11.46 10.87 -3.73
C LYS A 107 -11.25 9.48 -3.13
N ILE A 108 -10.83 8.48 -3.94
CA ILE A 108 -10.51 7.13 -3.49
C ILE A 108 -9.11 7.14 -2.91
N LYS A 109 -8.98 6.72 -1.65
CA LYS A 109 -7.69 6.56 -0.96
C LYS A 109 -6.91 5.42 -1.58
N LEU A 110 -5.62 5.64 -1.88
CA LEU A 110 -4.79 4.68 -2.60
C LEU A 110 -3.60 4.22 -1.74
N ASN A 111 -3.19 2.98 -1.96
CA ASN A 111 -1.89 2.46 -1.60
C ASN A 111 -1.18 2.02 -2.90
N ILE A 112 -0.26 2.87 -3.39
CA ILE A 112 0.49 2.56 -4.60
C ILE A 112 1.65 1.65 -4.21
N THR A 113 1.63 0.43 -4.73
CA THR A 113 2.53 -0.65 -4.29
C THR A 113 3.55 -1.06 -5.35
N ALA A 114 4.49 -1.92 -4.97
CA ALA A 114 5.60 -2.39 -5.80
C ALA A 114 6.45 -1.25 -6.36
N VAL A 115 6.69 -0.21 -5.54
CA VAL A 115 7.58 0.90 -5.90
C VAL A 115 9.02 0.53 -5.56
N TYR A 116 9.93 0.76 -6.52
CA TYR A 116 11.36 0.44 -6.39
C TYR A 116 12.27 1.64 -6.60
N THR A 117 11.76 2.71 -7.23
CA THR A 117 12.61 3.85 -7.61
C THR A 117 12.00 5.19 -7.20
N ALA A 118 12.88 6.17 -6.94
CA ALA A 118 12.45 7.55 -6.72
C ALA A 118 11.81 8.17 -7.98
N LYS A 119 12.18 7.71 -9.17
CA LYS A 119 11.53 8.09 -10.45
C LYS A 119 10.05 7.69 -10.43
N GLN A 120 9.74 6.45 -10.01
CA GLN A 120 8.35 6.00 -9.86
C GLN A 120 7.60 6.85 -8.81
N THR A 121 8.22 7.14 -7.66
CA THR A 121 7.64 8.05 -6.67
C THR A 121 7.32 9.41 -7.29
N LYS A 122 8.25 10.02 -8.05
CA LYS A 122 8.03 11.29 -8.75
C LYS A 122 6.86 11.23 -9.74
N GLN A 123 6.74 10.14 -10.49
CA GLN A 123 5.63 9.91 -11.42
C GLN A 123 4.28 9.80 -10.68
N ILE A 124 4.23 9.07 -9.55
CA ILE A 124 3.04 8.97 -8.71
C ILE A 124 2.61 10.35 -8.22
N LEU A 125 3.55 11.14 -7.68
CA LEU A 125 3.29 12.49 -7.16
C LEU A 125 2.70 13.44 -8.22
N LYS A 126 3.07 13.28 -9.50
CA LYS A 126 2.48 14.02 -10.63
C LYS A 126 1.07 13.54 -10.99
N ALA A 127 0.73 12.29 -10.69
CA ALA A 127 -0.54 11.68 -11.06
C ALA A 127 -1.65 11.87 -10.01
N ILE A 128 -1.31 12.23 -8.76
CA ILE A 128 -2.27 12.39 -7.67
C ILE A 128 -2.65 13.85 -7.42
N ASN A 129 -3.84 14.07 -6.87
CA ASN A 129 -4.22 15.36 -6.31
C ASN A 129 -3.63 15.54 -4.89
N ARG A 130 -3.71 16.77 -4.34
CA ARG A 130 -3.14 17.11 -3.02
C ARG A 130 -4.12 16.94 -1.84
N LYS A 131 -5.33 16.43 -2.08
CA LYS A 131 -6.39 16.34 -1.05
C LYS A 131 -6.63 14.91 -0.60
N THR A 132 -6.58 13.95 -1.52
CA THR A 132 -6.91 12.55 -1.26
C THR A 132 -5.70 11.80 -0.70
N LYS A 133 -5.87 11.10 0.42
CA LYS A 133 -4.80 10.34 1.09
C LYS A 133 -4.21 9.27 0.19
N VAL A 134 -2.88 9.19 0.14
CA VAL A 134 -2.11 8.20 -0.62
C VAL A 134 -0.98 7.63 0.23
N ILE A 135 -0.84 6.32 0.19
CA ILE A 135 0.33 5.59 0.69
C ILE A 135 1.16 5.19 -0.53
N ILE A 136 2.47 5.36 -0.46
CA ILE A 136 3.43 4.87 -1.45
C ILE A 136 4.26 3.79 -0.76
N SER A 137 4.04 2.53 -1.15
CA SER A 137 4.70 1.36 -0.58
C SER A 137 5.94 0.99 -1.38
N ILE A 138 7.12 1.29 -0.82
CA ILE A 138 8.42 1.01 -1.42
C ILE A 138 8.91 -0.35 -0.93
N PHE A 139 9.28 -1.23 -1.84
CA PHE A 139 9.61 -2.62 -1.56
C PHE A 139 11.09 -2.81 -1.18
N ALA A 140 11.43 -2.43 0.04
CA ALA A 140 12.80 -2.49 0.57
C ALA A 140 13.39 -3.89 0.54
N GLY A 141 12.68 -4.88 1.10
CA GLY A 141 13.20 -6.24 1.19
C GLY A 141 13.45 -6.87 -0.15
N ARG A 142 12.56 -6.70 -1.14
CA ARG A 142 12.79 -7.21 -2.50
C ARG A 142 13.96 -6.54 -3.20
N MET A 143 14.27 -5.28 -2.91
CA MET A 143 15.52 -4.65 -3.37
C MET A 143 16.72 -5.29 -2.70
N ALA A 144 16.67 -5.48 -1.38
CA ALA A 144 17.75 -6.12 -0.63
C ALA A 144 17.99 -7.58 -1.08
N ASP A 145 16.93 -8.34 -1.38
CA ASP A 145 17.04 -9.71 -1.91
C ASP A 145 17.86 -9.80 -3.22
N THR A 146 17.95 -8.69 -3.97
CA THR A 146 18.73 -8.58 -5.21
C THR A 146 20.05 -7.83 -5.04
N GLY A 147 20.53 -7.66 -3.80
CA GLY A 147 21.78 -6.97 -3.50
C GLY A 147 21.73 -5.44 -3.63
N ASN A 148 20.54 -4.85 -3.74
CA ASN A 148 20.40 -3.40 -3.88
C ASN A 148 20.05 -2.73 -2.55
N ASP A 149 20.84 -1.72 -2.14
CA ASP A 149 20.53 -0.90 -0.96
C ASP A 149 19.26 -0.06 -1.18
N PRO A 150 18.20 -0.27 -0.38
CA PRO A 150 16.96 0.50 -0.49
C PRO A 150 17.09 1.93 0.09
N ILE A 151 18.05 2.18 0.99
CA ILE A 151 18.16 3.43 1.76
C ILE A 151 18.19 4.68 0.87
N PRO A 152 19.00 4.76 -0.21
CA PRO A 152 19.03 5.95 -1.08
C PRO A 152 17.67 6.24 -1.72
N ARG A 153 16.92 5.17 -2.11
CA ARG A 153 15.59 5.30 -2.73
C ARG A 153 14.57 5.85 -1.76
N PHE A 154 14.65 5.41 -0.49
CA PHE A 154 13.79 5.96 0.57
C PHE A 154 14.11 7.41 0.88
N LYS A 155 15.39 7.77 1.07
CA LYS A 155 15.83 9.15 1.32
C LYS A 155 15.27 10.10 0.26
N GLU A 156 15.45 9.75 -1.01
CA GLU A 156 14.99 10.58 -2.11
C GLU A 156 13.46 10.63 -2.20
N SER A 157 12.78 9.48 -2.08
CA SER A 157 11.31 9.43 -2.13
C SER A 157 10.67 10.24 -1.00
N ILE A 158 11.23 10.19 0.22
CA ILE A 158 10.78 11.00 1.35
C ILE A 158 11.01 12.49 1.06
N ARG A 159 12.21 12.86 0.56
CA ARG A 159 12.56 14.24 0.23
C ARG A 159 11.57 14.85 -0.78
N ILE A 160 11.32 14.17 -1.90
CA ILE A 160 10.43 14.69 -2.95
C ILE A 160 8.96 14.68 -2.56
N SER A 161 8.54 13.81 -1.62
CA SER A 161 7.15 13.76 -1.14
C SER A 161 6.87 14.74 0.00
N LYS A 162 7.87 15.37 0.62
CA LYS A 162 7.74 16.23 1.81
C LYS A 162 6.67 17.33 1.67
N LYS A 163 6.53 17.90 0.48
CA LYS A 163 5.54 18.94 0.16
C LYS A 163 4.10 18.42 -0.07
N TYR A 164 3.90 17.10 -0.03
CA TYR A 164 2.59 16.45 -0.23
C TYR A 164 2.05 15.93 1.11
N LYS A 165 1.34 16.80 1.86
CA LYS A 165 0.81 16.48 3.21
C LYS A 165 -0.15 15.28 3.22
N ASN A 166 -0.73 14.93 2.07
CA ASN A 166 -1.65 13.80 1.90
C ASN A 166 -0.95 12.48 1.55
N VAL A 167 0.39 12.47 1.44
CA VAL A 167 1.19 11.30 1.05
C VAL A 167 1.94 10.75 2.25
N GLN A 168 1.93 9.42 2.38
CA GLN A 168 2.72 8.68 3.36
C GLN A 168 3.62 7.66 2.66
N ILE A 169 4.91 7.69 2.96
CA ILE A 169 5.86 6.66 2.51
C ILE A 169 5.82 5.49 3.48
N LEU A 170 5.62 4.29 2.95
CA LEU A 170 5.57 3.04 3.68
C LEU A 170 6.77 2.18 3.30
N TRP A 171 7.51 1.71 4.33
CA TRP A 171 8.55 0.70 4.20
C TRP A 171 7.89 -0.66 4.07
N ALA A 172 7.83 -1.20 2.86
CA ALA A 172 7.18 -2.47 2.57
C ALA A 172 8.17 -3.60 2.29
N SER A 173 7.64 -4.83 2.29
CA SER A 173 8.46 -6.02 2.00
C SER A 173 9.56 -6.22 3.05
N THR A 174 9.19 -6.10 4.33
CA THR A 174 10.11 -6.30 5.47
C THR A 174 10.63 -7.73 5.51
N ARG A 175 11.86 -7.91 5.98
CA ARG A 175 12.51 -9.21 6.16
C ARG A 175 12.79 -9.52 7.62
N GLU A 176 13.01 -8.49 8.44
CA GLU A 176 13.46 -8.61 9.82
C GLU A 176 13.00 -7.41 10.67
N PRO A 177 12.96 -7.52 12.00
CA PRO A 177 12.60 -6.42 12.88
C PRO A 177 13.51 -5.18 12.74
N TYR A 178 14.77 -5.36 12.35
CA TYR A 178 15.71 -4.26 12.11
C TYR A 178 15.23 -3.27 11.05
N ASN A 179 14.44 -3.73 10.08
CA ASN A 179 13.85 -2.84 9.06
C ASN A 179 12.97 -1.74 9.67
N TYR A 180 12.34 -1.99 10.84
CA TYR A 180 11.61 -0.95 11.55
C TYR A 180 12.54 0.17 12.06
N LEU A 181 13.71 -0.19 12.57
CA LEU A 181 14.71 0.79 13.02
C LEU A 181 15.24 1.62 11.85
N GLN A 182 15.49 1.00 10.70
CA GLN A 182 15.89 1.67 9.46
C GLN A 182 14.79 2.64 9.00
N ALA A 183 13.53 2.18 8.93
CA ALA A 183 12.38 3.01 8.56
C ALA A 183 12.21 4.22 9.50
N LYS A 184 12.37 4.00 10.81
CA LYS A 184 12.31 5.05 11.84
C LYS A 184 13.42 6.06 11.67
N LYS A 185 14.69 5.63 11.47
CA LYS A 185 15.85 6.49 11.23
C LYS A 185 15.64 7.38 10.00
N LEU A 186 15.02 6.85 8.94
CA LEU A 186 14.70 7.58 7.72
C LEU A 186 13.44 8.45 7.84
N ARG A 187 12.73 8.40 8.96
CA ARG A 187 11.44 9.09 9.16
C ARG A 187 10.37 8.65 8.16
N CYS A 188 10.35 7.36 7.79
CA CYS A 188 9.21 6.80 7.08
C CYS A 188 7.92 7.01 7.89
N HIS A 189 6.81 7.20 7.20
CA HIS A 189 5.52 7.42 7.88
C HIS A 189 4.93 6.11 8.41
N ILE A 190 5.19 4.98 7.71
CA ILE A 190 4.69 3.64 8.00
C ILE A 190 5.80 2.65 7.76
#